data_da81301b79aea748fdb516c632cf36e0
#
_entry.id   da81301b79aea748fdb516c632cf36e0
#
_cell.length_a   1.000
_cell.length_b   1.000
_cell.length_c   1.000
_cell.angle_alpha   90.00
_cell.angle_beta   90.00
_cell.angle_gamma   90.00
#
_symmetry.space_group_name_H-M   'P 1'
#
loop_
_entity.id
_entity.type
_entity.pdbx_description
1 polymer ?
#
loop_
_entity_poly.entity_id
_entity_poly.type
_entity_poly.pdbx_seq_one_letter_code
_entity_poly.pdbx_strand_id
1 'polypeptide(L)'
;MEKTLKFTVDGKEYKLTYTRATIIATENMGFNIGDVGKKPIGSLTLLWRGAFLANHDTLTIAEVDGLLDKINKDGLLDALISLYTAPIESLADGENSKNAIKWTMN
;
A
#
# COMPACT_ATOMS: atom_id res chain seq x y z
N MET A 1 -7.08 -4.04 -12.39
CA MET A 1 -5.66 -4.39 -12.65
C MET A 1 -4.84 -4.06 -11.42
N GLU A 2 -4.03 -4.99 -10.97
CA GLU A 2 -3.17 -4.80 -9.79
C GLU A 2 -1.98 -3.90 -10.14
N LYS A 3 -1.74 -2.89 -9.32
CA LYS A 3 -0.53 -2.08 -9.42
C LYS A 3 0.56 -2.67 -8.56
N THR A 4 1.79 -2.61 -9.03
CA THR A 4 2.96 -3.08 -8.29
C THR A 4 4.08 -2.07 -8.43
N LEU A 5 4.92 -2.02 -7.39
CA LEU A 5 6.16 -1.27 -7.40
C LEU A 5 7.29 -2.28 -7.20
N LYS A 6 8.28 -2.26 -8.08
CA LYS A 6 9.41 -3.19 -8.03
C LYS A 6 10.72 -2.43 -7.90
N PHE A 7 11.64 -2.99 -7.14
CA PHE A 7 13.00 -2.45 -7.03
C PHE A 7 13.97 -3.56 -6.65
N THR A 8 15.25 -3.30 -6.86
CA THR A 8 16.30 -4.27 -6.57
C THR A 8 17.32 -3.63 -5.62
N VAL A 9 17.69 -4.35 -4.57
CA VAL A 9 18.72 -3.94 -3.62
C VAL A 9 19.67 -5.11 -3.43
N ASP A 10 20.96 -4.88 -3.67
CA ASP A 10 22.01 -5.88 -3.50
C ASP A 10 21.69 -7.19 -4.25
N GLY A 11 21.15 -7.06 -5.46
CA GLY A 11 20.82 -8.19 -6.32
C GLY A 11 19.50 -8.88 -6.00
N LYS A 12 18.79 -8.45 -4.96
CA LYS A 12 17.50 -9.03 -4.60
C LYS A 12 16.36 -8.12 -5.05
N GLU A 13 15.40 -8.72 -5.76
CA GLU A 13 14.21 -8.00 -6.22
C GLU A 13 13.12 -8.01 -5.17
N TYR A 14 12.48 -6.86 -4.98
CA TYR A 14 11.34 -6.69 -4.10
C TYR A 14 10.13 -6.23 -4.90
N LYS A 15 8.98 -6.80 -4.60
CA LYS A 15 7.71 -6.45 -5.23
C LYS A 15 6.75 -5.97 -4.16
N LEU A 16 6.29 -4.73 -4.29
CA LEU A 16 5.35 -4.13 -3.35
C LEU A 16 3.99 -4.02 -4.00
N THR A 17 2.96 -4.35 -3.24
CA THR A 17 1.57 -4.25 -3.71
C THR A 17 0.65 -4.08 -2.51
N TYR A 18 -0.57 -3.62 -2.77
CA TYR A 18 -1.62 -3.56 -1.76
C TYR A 18 -2.80 -4.41 -2.18
N THR A 19 -3.39 -5.07 -1.21
CA THR A 19 -4.66 -5.78 -1.34
C THR A 19 -5.61 -5.19 -0.29
N ARG A 20 -6.89 -5.55 -0.36
CA ARG A 20 -7.83 -5.13 0.69
C ARG A 20 -7.33 -5.52 2.08
N ALA A 21 -6.84 -6.75 2.21
CA ALA A 21 -6.34 -7.24 3.51
C ALA A 21 -5.15 -6.42 4.01
N THR A 22 -4.21 -6.07 3.15
CA THR A 22 -3.04 -5.31 3.58
C THR A 22 -3.36 -3.82 3.79
N ILE A 23 -4.38 -3.29 3.12
CA ILE A 23 -4.91 -1.96 3.45
C ILE A 23 -5.43 -1.95 4.89
N ILE A 24 -6.23 -2.94 5.26
CA ILE A 24 -6.78 -3.05 6.61
C ILE A 24 -5.65 -3.17 7.63
N ALA A 25 -4.64 -3.99 7.33
CA ALA A 25 -3.49 -4.13 8.21
C ALA A 25 -2.75 -2.81 8.40
N THR A 26 -2.60 -2.03 7.33
CA THR A 26 -1.93 -0.72 7.38
C THR A 26 -2.73 0.29 8.20
N GLU A 27 -4.04 0.30 8.07
CA GLU A 27 -4.92 1.11 8.91
C GLU A 27 -4.78 0.73 10.38
N ASN A 28 -4.66 -0.57 10.65
CA ASN A 28 -4.48 -1.06 12.03
C ASN A 28 -3.12 -0.66 12.62
N MET A 29 -2.14 -0.33 11.79
CA MET A 29 -0.87 0.23 12.25
C MET A 29 -0.98 1.71 12.63
N GLY A 30 -2.10 2.34 12.31
CA GLY A 30 -2.34 3.75 12.60
C GLY A 30 -2.31 4.66 11.37
N PHE A 31 -2.20 4.10 10.17
CA PHE A 31 -2.20 4.91 8.95
C PHE A 31 -3.59 5.47 8.67
N ASN A 32 -3.65 6.76 8.32
CA ASN A 32 -4.86 7.42 7.88
C ASN A 32 -4.52 8.30 6.68
N ILE A 33 -5.20 8.06 5.57
CA ILE A 33 -4.93 8.80 4.32
C ILE A 33 -5.11 10.31 4.51
N GLY A 34 -6.02 10.72 5.38
CA GLY A 34 -6.26 12.14 5.68
C GLY A 34 -5.10 12.82 6.42
N ASP A 35 -4.19 12.04 7.01
CA ASP A 35 -3.05 12.58 7.76
C ASP A 35 -1.80 12.78 6.91
N VAL A 36 -1.81 12.38 5.65
CA VAL A 36 -0.60 12.42 4.80
C VAL A 36 0.01 13.81 4.73
N GLY A 37 -0.82 14.83 4.57
CA GLY A 37 -0.33 16.21 4.52
C GLY A 37 0.17 16.75 5.85
N LYS A 38 -0.30 16.20 6.97
CA LYS A 38 0.06 16.66 8.31
C LYS A 38 1.24 15.89 8.88
N LYS A 39 1.36 14.59 8.52
CA LYS A 39 2.37 13.68 9.05
C LYS A 39 3.03 12.92 7.91
N PRO A 40 3.75 13.61 7.02
CA PRO A 40 4.24 12.96 5.79
C PRO A 40 5.28 11.87 6.06
N ILE A 41 6.16 12.04 7.03
CA ILE A 41 7.20 11.06 7.33
C ILE A 41 6.58 9.80 7.95
N GLY A 42 5.69 9.98 8.92
CA GLY A 42 4.98 8.86 9.54
C GLY A 42 4.13 8.11 8.52
N SER A 43 3.44 8.85 7.67
CA SER A 43 2.60 8.26 6.61
C SER A 43 3.43 7.46 5.62
N LEU A 44 4.57 8.01 5.17
CA LEU A 44 5.48 7.31 4.28
C LEU A 44 5.96 6.00 4.90
N THR A 45 6.36 6.03 6.17
CA THR A 45 6.86 4.86 6.89
C THR A 45 5.79 3.77 6.98
N LEU A 46 4.57 4.13 7.37
CA LEU A 46 3.48 3.16 7.49
C LEU A 46 3.05 2.59 6.15
N LEU A 47 2.97 3.42 5.11
CA LEU A 47 2.66 2.96 3.76
C LEU A 47 3.72 2.00 3.23
N TRP A 48 4.99 2.29 3.50
CA TRP A 48 6.11 1.44 3.11
C TRP A 48 5.99 0.06 3.78
N ARG A 49 5.79 0.04 5.09
CA ARG A 49 5.63 -1.20 5.85
C ARG A 49 4.45 -2.02 5.35
N GLY A 50 3.30 -1.38 5.14
CA GLY A 50 2.11 -2.06 4.65
C GLY A 50 2.28 -2.66 3.27
N ALA A 51 3.02 -1.98 2.40
CA ALA A 51 3.24 -2.40 1.02
C ALA A 51 4.06 -3.71 0.91
N PHE A 52 4.84 -4.05 1.94
CA PHE A 52 5.63 -5.29 1.96
C PHE A 52 4.81 -6.52 2.37
N LEU A 53 3.66 -6.34 3.03
CA LEU A 53 2.97 -7.46 3.68
C LEU A 53 2.47 -8.53 2.71
N ALA A 54 2.06 -8.15 1.51
CA ALA A 54 1.48 -9.12 0.57
C ALA A 54 2.51 -10.12 0.03
N ASN A 55 3.75 -9.68 -0.20
CA ASN A 55 4.77 -10.49 -0.87
C ASN A 55 6.00 -10.77 -0.01
N HIS A 56 6.19 -10.04 1.08
CA HIS A 56 7.39 -10.11 1.92
C HIS A 56 7.05 -10.06 3.40
N ASP A 57 6.07 -10.86 3.82
CA ASP A 57 5.55 -10.84 5.19
C ASP A 57 6.51 -11.43 6.23
N THR A 58 7.59 -12.08 5.80
CA THR A 58 8.60 -12.64 6.70
C THR A 58 9.68 -11.64 7.10
N LEU A 59 9.75 -10.48 6.44
CA LEU A 59 10.74 -9.46 6.79
C LEU A 59 10.36 -8.78 8.10
N THR A 60 11.38 -8.48 8.92
CA THR A 60 11.17 -7.70 10.14
C THR A 60 10.95 -6.23 9.82
N ILE A 61 10.37 -5.50 10.78
CA ILE A 61 10.19 -4.04 10.64
C ILE A 61 11.55 -3.36 10.44
N ALA A 62 12.58 -3.80 11.17
CA ALA A 62 13.93 -3.24 11.03
C ALA A 62 14.49 -3.44 9.62
N GLU A 63 14.27 -4.61 9.03
CA GLU A 63 14.70 -4.89 7.65
C GLU A 63 13.95 -4.03 6.64
N VAL A 64 12.65 -3.91 6.79
CA VAL A 64 11.79 -3.09 5.91
C VAL A 64 12.17 -1.62 5.99
N ASP A 65 12.35 -1.09 7.19
CA ASP A 65 12.76 0.30 7.40
C ASP A 65 14.17 0.55 6.86
N GLY A 66 15.07 -0.42 6.99
CA GLY A 66 16.42 -0.33 6.44
C GLY A 66 16.41 -0.20 4.91
N LEU A 67 15.48 -0.85 4.24
CA LEU A 67 15.31 -0.71 2.80
C LEU A 67 14.80 0.68 2.42
N LEU A 68 13.90 1.25 3.23
CA LEU A 68 13.42 2.62 3.02
C LEU A 68 14.58 3.63 3.07
N ASP A 69 15.54 3.42 3.98
CA ASP A 69 16.70 4.30 4.09
C ASP A 69 17.59 4.28 2.84
N LYS A 70 17.58 3.18 2.10
CA LYS A 70 18.44 2.99 0.92
C LYS A 70 17.81 3.45 -0.39
N ILE A 71 16.47 3.48 -0.48
CA ILE A 71 15.78 3.75 -1.74
C ILE A 71 15.73 5.26 -2.01
N ASN A 72 15.70 5.62 -3.30
CA ASN A 72 15.43 7.01 -3.72
C ASN A 72 14.00 7.38 -3.34
N LYS A 73 13.84 8.47 -2.61
CA LYS A 73 12.54 8.88 -2.07
C LYS A 73 11.78 9.87 -2.94
N ASP A 74 12.37 10.31 -4.05
CA ASP A 74 11.71 11.25 -4.96
C ASP A 74 10.46 10.59 -5.58
N GLY A 75 9.28 11.15 -5.30
CA GLY A 75 8.01 10.62 -5.80
C GLY A 75 7.55 9.34 -5.11
N LEU A 76 8.28 8.82 -4.13
CA LEU A 76 7.95 7.55 -3.49
C LEU A 76 6.62 7.62 -2.74
N LEU A 77 6.36 8.70 -2.01
CA LEU A 77 5.09 8.85 -1.28
C LEU A 77 3.90 8.79 -2.24
N ASP A 78 3.97 9.53 -3.35
CA ASP A 78 2.90 9.53 -4.35
C ASP A 78 2.72 8.14 -4.97
N ALA A 79 3.81 7.43 -5.25
CA ALA A 79 3.75 6.08 -5.78
C ALA A 79 3.10 5.11 -4.80
N LEU A 80 3.42 5.21 -3.52
CA LEU A 80 2.82 4.36 -2.48
C LEU A 80 1.34 4.68 -2.28
N ILE A 81 0.95 5.94 -2.35
CA ILE A 81 -0.46 6.33 -2.29
C ILE A 81 -1.21 5.73 -3.47
N SER A 82 -0.63 5.78 -4.66
CA SER A 82 -1.23 5.17 -5.86
C SER A 82 -1.42 3.67 -5.70
N LEU A 83 -0.43 2.98 -5.12
CA LEU A 83 -0.52 1.55 -4.81
C LEU A 83 -1.65 1.28 -3.81
N TYR A 84 -1.72 2.09 -2.76
CA TYR A 84 -2.68 1.95 -1.67
C TYR A 84 -4.12 2.16 -2.14
N THR A 85 -4.33 3.12 -3.04
CA THR A 85 -5.68 3.45 -3.50
C THR A 85 -6.18 2.53 -4.61
N ALA A 86 -5.30 1.79 -5.29
CA ALA A 86 -5.69 0.92 -6.40
C ALA A 86 -6.76 -0.11 -6.04
N PRO A 87 -6.66 -0.86 -4.92
CA PRO A 87 -7.73 -1.78 -4.53
C PRO A 87 -9.03 -1.08 -4.15
N ILE A 88 -8.94 0.15 -3.63
CA ILE A 88 -10.11 0.96 -3.27
C ILE A 88 -10.85 1.37 -4.54
N GLU A 89 -10.11 1.81 -5.56
CA GLU A 89 -10.68 2.15 -6.87
C GLU A 89 -11.37 0.95 -7.49
N SER A 90 -10.78 -0.23 -7.40
CA SER A 90 -11.38 -1.47 -7.90
C SER A 90 -12.70 -1.79 -7.19
N LEU A 91 -12.79 -1.50 -5.90
CA LEU A 91 -14.04 -1.69 -5.16
C LEU A 91 -15.14 -0.74 -5.65
N ALA A 92 -14.78 0.52 -5.93
CA ALA A 92 -15.73 1.50 -6.46
C ALA A 92 -16.20 1.09 -7.87
N ASP A 93 -15.27 0.61 -8.69
CA ASP A 93 -15.60 0.12 -10.05
C ASP A 93 -16.53 -1.08 -10.02
N GLY A 94 -16.51 -1.86 -8.95
CA GLY A 94 -17.39 -3.01 -8.75
C GLY A 94 -18.86 -2.65 -8.81
N GLU A 95 -19.23 -1.41 -8.48
CA GLU A 95 -20.62 -0.95 -8.55
C GLU A 95 -21.19 -1.01 -9.98
N ASN A 96 -20.32 -0.89 -10.97
CA ASN A 96 -20.71 -0.91 -12.39
C ASN A 96 -20.53 -2.28 -13.04
N SER A 97 -20.12 -3.29 -12.25
CA SER A 97 -19.93 -4.63 -12.76
C SER A 97 -21.29 -5.30 -13.02
N LYS A 98 -21.36 -6.08 -14.11
CA LYS A 98 -22.54 -6.87 -14.42
C LYS A 98 -22.85 -7.90 -13.32
N ASN A 99 -21.82 -8.32 -12.59
CA ASN A 99 -21.94 -9.36 -11.57
C ASN A 99 -22.11 -8.79 -10.16
N ALA A 100 -22.18 -7.47 -10.03
CA ALA A 100 -22.33 -6.85 -8.72
C ALA A 100 -23.70 -7.20 -8.12
N ILE A 101 -23.70 -7.63 -6.87
CA ILE A 101 -24.93 -7.92 -6.13
C ILE A 101 -25.55 -6.60 -5.71
N LYS A 102 -26.81 -6.42 -6.08
CA LYS A 102 -27.55 -5.21 -5.71
C LYS A 102 -28.19 -5.38 -4.34
N TRP A 103 -28.22 -4.29 -3.59
CA TRP A 103 -28.83 -4.28 -2.27
C TRP A 103 -29.61 -2.98 -2.08
N THR A 104 -30.59 -3.01 -1.18
CA THR A 104 -31.37 -1.82 -0.81
C THR A 104 -31.52 -1.76 0.69
N MET A 105 -31.70 -0.56 1.21
CA MET A 105 -32.04 -0.34 2.61
C MET A 105 -33.54 -0.16 2.75
N ASN A 106 -34.11 -0.84 3.74
CA ASN A 106 -35.55 -0.74 4.06
C ASN A 106 -35.75 0.13 5.28
#